data_3afde1df3dced3639911e4bd9a6e3119
#
_entry.id   3afde1df3dced3639911e4bd9a6e3119
#
_cell.length_a   1.000
_cell.length_b   1.000
_cell.length_c   1.000
_cell.angle_alpha   90.00
_cell.angle_beta   90.00
_cell.angle_gamma   90.00
#
_symmetry.space_group_name_H-M   'P 1'
#
loop_
_entity.id
_entity.type
_entity.pdbx_description
1 polymer ?
#
loop_
_entity_poly.entity_id
_entity_poly.type
_entity_poly.pdbx_seq_one_letter_code
_entity_poly.pdbx_strand_id
1 'polypeptide(L)'
;MIWAAVGLAVGLVYVVARIIKHRHMQYWLPAYFGQLWRGRRVPRGGPVELILCIADHYEPKGGGASPAVARARVRAWVEDYPRLLGGFRDSDGRPPRHTFFYPAEEYEPEYLDALAGLCRAGFGEVEVHLHHDGDTSANLRRTLRDFTQTLADRHGLLARDPATGAPVFAFIHGNWALDNSGPDGRLCGVNDELDVLIAAGCYADLTMPSAPSPTQTRTINGLYYAVDDPARPKSHDRGTPVGAGPRPPGALLMVQGPLTLDWRHRRVENGCLQASQPPRIDRLAAWLAAGVGVPSRPDWRFVKLHTHGATEANRASLLGPPGVAFHRALAERAAADPGFRFHYVTAREMVNLAHAAEAGWGGTVDQARDYLWTWETSA
;
A
#
# COMPACT_ATOMS: atom_id res chain seq x y z
N MET A 1 -42.46 30.50 1.03
CA MET A 1 -41.50 29.72 0.16
C MET A 1 -40.04 29.96 0.50
N ILE A 2 -39.54 31.20 0.62
CA ILE A 2 -38.11 31.51 0.89
C ILE A 2 -37.62 30.85 2.20
N TRP A 3 -38.35 30.99 3.31
CA TRP A 3 -37.96 30.39 4.61
C TRP A 3 -37.92 28.87 4.61
N ALA A 4 -38.81 28.21 3.85
CA ALA A 4 -38.76 26.76 3.68
C ALA A 4 -37.53 26.32 2.88
N ALA A 5 -37.15 27.05 1.82
CA ALA A 5 -35.95 26.79 1.06
C ALA A 5 -34.64 26.99 1.87
N VAL A 6 -34.60 28.04 2.70
CA VAL A 6 -33.51 28.31 3.63
C VAL A 6 -33.38 27.19 4.67
N GLY A 7 -34.50 26.77 5.25
CA GLY A 7 -34.51 25.64 6.20
C GLY A 7 -34.01 24.34 5.60
N LEU A 8 -34.44 24.02 4.39
CA LEU A 8 -33.92 22.85 3.64
C LEU A 8 -32.43 22.93 3.35
N ALA A 9 -31.92 24.11 2.93
CA ALA A 9 -30.51 24.31 2.67
C ALA A 9 -29.67 24.16 3.94
N VAL A 10 -30.08 24.74 5.05
CA VAL A 10 -29.43 24.60 6.36
C VAL A 10 -29.44 23.14 6.82
N GLY A 11 -30.56 22.45 6.68
CA GLY A 11 -30.67 21.02 6.99
C GLY A 11 -29.73 20.16 6.17
N LEU A 12 -29.63 20.43 4.85
CA LEU A 12 -28.69 19.74 3.97
C LEU A 12 -27.22 19.99 4.35
N VAL A 13 -26.86 21.24 4.62
CA VAL A 13 -25.50 21.60 5.08
C VAL A 13 -25.17 20.88 6.38
N TYR A 14 -26.09 20.84 7.33
CA TYR A 14 -25.89 20.12 8.60
C TYR A 14 -25.66 18.61 8.39
N VAL A 15 -26.48 17.97 7.55
CA VAL A 15 -26.35 16.54 7.24
C VAL A 15 -24.99 16.26 6.55
N VAL A 16 -24.62 17.08 5.56
CA VAL A 16 -23.32 16.93 4.88
C VAL A 16 -22.16 17.12 5.86
N ALA A 17 -22.20 18.13 6.71
CA ALA A 17 -21.17 18.35 7.73
C ALA A 17 -21.07 17.17 8.71
N ARG A 18 -22.19 16.59 9.12
CA ARG A 18 -22.20 15.37 9.95
C ARG A 18 -21.58 14.17 9.26
N ILE A 19 -21.87 13.96 7.97
CA ILE A 19 -21.29 12.87 7.18
C ILE A 19 -19.77 13.08 7.08
N ILE A 20 -19.31 14.28 6.73
CA ILE A 20 -17.88 14.62 6.64
C ILE A 20 -17.18 14.33 7.97
N LYS A 21 -17.75 14.76 9.10
CA LYS A 21 -17.18 14.54 10.43
C LYS A 21 -17.17 13.06 10.82
N HIS A 22 -18.28 12.36 10.62
CA HIS A 22 -18.44 10.94 10.97
C HIS A 22 -17.51 10.04 10.14
N ARG A 23 -17.26 10.38 8.88
CA ARG A 23 -16.38 9.67 7.96
C ARG A 23 -14.95 10.20 7.97
N HIS A 24 -14.61 11.09 8.90
CA HIS A 24 -13.29 11.72 9.02
C HIS A 24 -12.76 12.35 7.73
N MET A 25 -13.66 12.76 6.84
CA MET A 25 -13.32 13.33 5.53
C MET A 25 -12.70 14.73 5.63
N GLN A 26 -12.89 15.44 6.74
CA GLN A 26 -12.28 16.74 7.01
C GLN A 26 -10.74 16.73 6.96
N TYR A 27 -10.11 15.57 7.15
CA TYR A 27 -8.65 15.46 7.07
C TYR A 27 -8.14 15.55 5.63
N TRP A 28 -8.81 14.93 4.68
CA TRP A 28 -8.31 14.76 3.32
C TRP A 28 -9.08 15.51 2.22
N LEU A 29 -10.35 15.85 2.41
CA LEU A 29 -11.15 16.58 1.41
C LEU A 29 -10.53 17.90 0.97
N PRO A 30 -9.94 18.75 1.85
CA PRO A 30 -9.28 19.97 1.41
C PRO A 30 -8.13 19.71 0.42
N ALA A 31 -7.34 18.67 0.67
CA ALA A 31 -6.28 18.27 -0.26
C ALA A 31 -6.84 17.72 -1.57
N TYR A 32 -7.90 16.92 -1.51
CA TYR A 32 -8.58 16.40 -2.70
C TYR A 32 -9.08 17.50 -3.62
N PHE A 33 -9.83 18.49 -3.08
CA PHE A 33 -10.30 19.62 -3.87
C PHE A 33 -9.15 20.51 -4.34
N GLY A 34 -8.12 20.69 -3.53
CA GLY A 34 -6.90 21.39 -3.92
C GLY A 34 -6.19 20.73 -5.11
N GLN A 35 -6.16 19.39 -5.17
CA GLN A 35 -5.62 18.64 -6.31
C GLN A 35 -6.49 18.75 -7.56
N LEU A 36 -7.80 18.82 -7.41
CA LEU A 36 -8.71 19.04 -8.54
C LEU A 36 -8.55 20.43 -9.14
N TRP A 37 -8.39 21.45 -8.30
CA TRP A 37 -8.34 22.86 -8.75
C TRP A 37 -6.97 23.25 -9.32
N ARG A 38 -5.89 22.89 -8.67
CA ARG A 38 -4.52 23.25 -9.10
C ARG A 38 -3.98 22.37 -10.23
N GLY A 39 -4.74 21.41 -10.68
CA GLY A 39 -4.22 20.32 -11.49
C GLY A 39 -3.43 19.31 -10.67
N ARG A 40 -3.30 18.10 -11.20
CA ARG A 40 -2.51 17.05 -10.58
C ARG A 40 -1.06 17.21 -10.98
N ARG A 41 -0.14 16.74 -10.11
CA ARG A 41 1.29 16.76 -10.40
C ARG A 41 1.65 15.97 -11.65
N VAL A 42 0.80 14.98 -11.98
CA VAL A 42 0.98 14.14 -13.15
C VAL A 42 -0.12 14.44 -14.16
N PRO A 43 0.22 14.83 -15.41
CA PRO A 43 -0.72 15.20 -16.46
C PRO A 43 -1.75 14.10 -16.75
N ARG A 44 -2.95 14.50 -17.16
CA ARG A 44 -3.94 13.59 -17.75
C ARG A 44 -3.64 13.50 -19.25
N GLY A 45 -3.37 12.31 -19.74
CA GLY A 45 -3.10 12.03 -21.13
C GLY A 45 -1.66 11.63 -21.41
N GLY A 46 -1.38 11.13 -22.61
CA GLY A 46 -0.13 10.48 -22.97
C GLY A 46 -0.07 9.00 -22.58
N PRO A 47 1.04 8.34 -22.86
CA PRO A 47 1.23 6.94 -22.49
C PRO A 47 1.18 6.75 -20.97
N VAL A 48 0.66 5.60 -20.56
CA VAL A 48 0.52 5.20 -19.16
C VAL A 48 1.25 3.90 -18.92
N GLU A 49 2.22 3.93 -18.02
CA GLU A 49 2.84 2.76 -17.42
C GLU A 49 2.21 2.58 -16.03
N LEU A 50 1.21 1.70 -15.93
CA LEU A 50 0.55 1.40 -14.66
C LEU A 50 1.44 0.51 -13.81
N ILE A 51 1.96 1.01 -12.71
CA ILE A 51 2.74 0.27 -11.71
C ILE A 51 1.77 -0.17 -10.62
N LEU A 52 1.39 -1.46 -10.65
CA LEU A 52 0.32 -2.02 -9.82
C LEU A 52 0.90 -2.91 -8.71
N CYS A 53 0.75 -2.48 -7.47
CA CYS A 53 1.11 -3.22 -6.26
C CYS A 53 -0.15 -3.56 -5.45
N ILE A 54 -0.26 -4.81 -5.00
CA ILE A 54 -1.25 -5.23 -4.00
C ILE A 54 -0.50 -5.45 -2.69
N ALA A 55 -0.74 -4.58 -1.72
CA ALA A 55 -0.21 -4.64 -0.36
C ALA A 55 -1.26 -5.33 0.53
N ASP A 56 -0.99 -6.54 0.94
CA ASP A 56 -1.92 -7.38 1.70
C ASP A 56 -1.54 -7.40 3.18
N HIS A 57 -2.40 -6.91 4.06
CA HIS A 57 -2.35 -7.20 5.49
C HIS A 57 -2.66 -8.70 5.64
N TYR A 58 -1.62 -9.52 5.43
CA TYR A 58 -1.79 -10.96 5.34
C TYR A 58 -1.81 -11.61 6.73
N GLU A 59 -2.99 -11.67 7.30
CA GLU A 59 -3.28 -12.09 8.66
C GLU A 59 -3.97 -13.46 8.67
N PRO A 60 -3.22 -14.58 8.64
CA PRO A 60 -3.84 -15.91 8.66
C PRO A 60 -4.71 -16.19 9.88
N LYS A 61 -4.34 -15.61 11.05
CA LYS A 61 -5.09 -15.72 12.31
C LYS A 61 -6.18 -14.66 12.47
N GLY A 62 -6.32 -13.78 11.47
CA GLY A 62 -7.30 -12.68 11.49
C GLY A 62 -8.71 -13.15 11.78
N GLY A 63 -9.46 -12.32 12.57
CA GLY A 63 -10.80 -12.65 13.03
C GLY A 63 -10.83 -13.73 14.12
N GLY A 64 -9.74 -13.99 14.83
CA GLY A 64 -9.65 -15.00 15.89
C GLY A 64 -9.67 -16.44 15.36
N ALA A 65 -9.14 -16.66 14.15
CA ALA A 65 -9.11 -17.98 13.54
C ALA A 65 -8.28 -18.98 14.35
N SER A 66 -8.77 -20.22 14.46
CA SER A 66 -8.00 -21.30 15.09
C SER A 66 -6.74 -21.64 14.28
N PRO A 67 -5.72 -22.27 14.87
CA PRO A 67 -4.51 -22.67 14.14
C PRO A 67 -4.81 -23.56 12.92
N ALA A 68 -5.82 -24.41 13.00
CA ALA A 68 -6.24 -25.25 11.87
C ALA A 68 -6.81 -24.43 10.71
N VAL A 69 -7.62 -23.42 11.01
CA VAL A 69 -8.18 -22.48 9.99
C VAL A 69 -7.07 -21.65 9.39
N ALA A 70 -6.18 -21.07 10.20
CA ALA A 70 -5.05 -20.27 9.72
C ALA A 70 -4.15 -21.07 8.78
N ARG A 71 -3.81 -22.31 9.13
CA ARG A 71 -3.04 -23.23 8.26
C ARG A 71 -3.75 -23.50 6.94
N ALA A 72 -5.07 -23.75 6.98
CA ALA A 72 -5.87 -23.98 5.79
C ALA A 72 -5.90 -22.73 4.86
N ARG A 73 -5.96 -21.52 5.44
CA ARG A 73 -5.87 -20.23 4.70
C ARG A 73 -4.56 -20.11 3.93
N VAL A 74 -3.43 -20.33 4.63
CA VAL A 74 -2.09 -20.25 4.00
C VAL A 74 -1.95 -21.28 2.89
N ARG A 75 -2.32 -22.55 3.17
CA ARG A 75 -2.28 -23.62 2.16
C ARG A 75 -3.08 -23.25 0.93
N ALA A 76 -4.31 -22.77 1.12
CA ALA A 76 -5.18 -22.40 0.02
C ALA A 76 -4.59 -21.24 -0.84
N TRP A 77 -3.91 -20.29 -0.22
CA TRP A 77 -3.21 -19.23 -0.94
C TRP A 77 -2.07 -19.77 -1.80
N VAL A 78 -1.20 -20.57 -1.22
CA VAL A 78 -0.02 -21.13 -1.89
C VAL A 78 -0.41 -22.04 -3.06
N GLU A 79 -1.49 -22.81 -2.92
CA GLU A 79 -2.00 -23.70 -3.96
C GLU A 79 -2.77 -22.95 -5.05
N ASP A 80 -3.65 -22.03 -4.65
CA ASP A 80 -4.59 -21.36 -5.56
C ASP A 80 -3.92 -20.25 -6.38
N TYR A 81 -2.99 -19.50 -5.81
CA TYR A 81 -2.40 -18.32 -6.48
C TYR A 81 -1.74 -18.68 -7.81
N PRO A 82 -0.77 -19.61 -7.86
CA PRO A 82 -0.16 -20.01 -9.14
C PRO A 82 -1.15 -20.71 -10.08
N ARG A 83 -2.07 -21.49 -9.55
CA ARG A 83 -3.06 -22.22 -10.33
C ARG A 83 -4.06 -21.29 -11.03
N LEU A 84 -4.53 -20.25 -10.35
CA LEU A 84 -5.59 -19.36 -10.84
C LEU A 84 -5.05 -18.13 -11.57
N LEU A 85 -3.92 -17.60 -11.12
CA LEU A 85 -3.36 -16.36 -11.66
C LEU A 85 -2.04 -16.54 -12.42
N GLY A 86 -1.36 -17.67 -12.25
CA GLY A 86 -0.04 -17.90 -12.84
C GLY A 86 0.00 -17.90 -14.38
N GLY A 87 -1.16 -17.96 -15.04
CA GLY A 87 -1.26 -17.85 -16.51
C GLY A 87 -1.30 -16.41 -17.05
N PHE A 88 -1.58 -15.42 -16.21
CA PHE A 88 -1.60 -14.01 -16.64
C PHE A 88 -0.19 -13.46 -16.78
N ARG A 89 -0.04 -12.47 -17.66
CA ARG A 89 1.22 -11.76 -17.89
C ARG A 89 0.96 -10.26 -17.96
N ASP A 90 1.86 -9.49 -17.37
CA ASP A 90 1.92 -8.04 -17.55
C ASP A 90 2.65 -7.67 -18.85
N SER A 91 2.86 -6.39 -19.06
CA SER A 91 3.52 -5.88 -20.26
C SER A 91 5.02 -6.22 -20.37
N ASP A 92 5.61 -6.72 -19.30
CA ASP A 92 6.99 -7.23 -19.25
C ASP A 92 7.06 -8.77 -19.31
N GLY A 93 5.89 -9.45 -19.42
CA GLY A 93 5.79 -10.91 -19.41
C GLY A 93 5.85 -11.54 -18.02
N ARG A 94 5.71 -10.76 -16.95
CA ARG A 94 5.73 -11.25 -15.57
C ARG A 94 4.34 -11.67 -15.09
N PRO A 95 4.22 -12.72 -14.26
CA PRO A 95 2.94 -13.10 -13.65
C PRO A 95 2.49 -12.05 -12.63
N PRO A 96 1.21 -12.06 -12.22
CA PRO A 96 0.76 -11.29 -11.07
C PRO A 96 1.62 -11.54 -9.84
N ARG A 97 2.00 -10.46 -9.15
CA ARG A 97 2.83 -10.50 -7.94
C ARG A 97 2.06 -9.89 -6.78
N HIS A 98 2.25 -10.45 -5.58
CA HIS A 98 1.56 -10.07 -4.37
C HIS A 98 2.56 -9.69 -3.28
N THR A 99 2.27 -8.69 -2.46
CA THR A 99 3.10 -8.39 -1.29
C THR A 99 2.37 -8.78 -0.03
N PHE A 100 2.90 -9.77 0.65
CA PHE A 100 2.38 -10.29 1.91
C PHE A 100 3.00 -9.50 3.07
N PHE A 101 2.34 -8.46 3.56
CA PHE A 101 2.72 -7.82 4.81
C PHE A 101 2.29 -8.71 5.95
N TYR A 102 3.26 -9.46 6.49
CA TYR A 102 3.01 -10.51 7.46
C TYR A 102 3.17 -9.98 8.89
N PRO A 103 2.17 -10.21 9.79
CA PRO A 103 2.20 -9.68 11.15
C PRO A 103 3.18 -10.46 12.05
N ALA A 104 4.09 -9.71 12.69
CA ALA A 104 5.10 -10.30 13.57
C ALA A 104 4.49 -11.11 14.72
N GLU A 105 3.36 -10.67 15.26
CA GLU A 105 2.63 -11.33 16.35
C GLU A 105 1.91 -12.61 15.93
N GLU A 106 1.72 -12.82 14.63
CA GLU A 106 1.15 -14.05 14.09
C GLU A 106 2.21 -15.06 13.64
N TYR A 107 3.49 -14.80 13.92
CA TYR A 107 4.60 -15.64 13.46
C TYR A 107 4.36 -17.15 13.69
N GLU A 108 4.41 -17.89 12.60
CA GLU A 108 4.41 -19.35 12.57
C GLU A 108 5.37 -19.82 11.47
N PRO A 109 6.40 -20.60 11.80
CA PRO A 109 7.42 -20.99 10.83
C PRO A 109 6.86 -21.66 9.58
N GLU A 110 5.89 -22.57 9.74
CA GLU A 110 5.29 -23.30 8.62
C GLU A 110 4.55 -22.39 7.63
N TYR A 111 3.97 -21.26 8.11
CA TYR A 111 3.26 -20.33 7.23
C TYR A 111 4.25 -19.54 6.39
N LEU A 112 5.33 -19.07 7.02
CA LEU A 112 6.38 -18.32 6.32
C LEU A 112 7.20 -19.21 5.39
N ASP A 113 7.46 -20.47 5.74
CA ASP A 113 8.11 -21.44 4.85
C ASP A 113 7.27 -21.66 3.57
N ALA A 114 5.96 -21.80 3.74
CA ALA A 114 5.04 -21.95 2.60
C ALA A 114 4.98 -20.68 1.71
N LEU A 115 4.87 -19.48 2.31
CA LEU A 115 4.90 -18.22 1.59
C LEU A 115 6.25 -17.98 0.89
N ALA A 116 7.37 -18.31 1.54
CA ALA A 116 8.69 -18.21 0.94
C ALA A 116 8.81 -19.09 -0.32
N GLY A 117 8.22 -20.28 -0.30
CA GLY A 117 8.12 -21.14 -1.49
C GLY A 117 7.36 -20.46 -2.63
N LEU A 118 6.21 -19.85 -2.34
CA LEU A 118 5.40 -19.11 -3.32
C LEU A 118 6.16 -17.90 -3.88
N CYS A 119 6.85 -17.16 -3.01
CA CYS A 119 7.64 -15.98 -3.39
C CYS A 119 8.84 -16.37 -4.26
N ARG A 120 9.59 -17.41 -3.91
CA ARG A 120 10.68 -17.95 -4.74
C ARG A 120 10.20 -18.45 -6.11
N ALA A 121 8.96 -18.89 -6.22
CA ALA A 121 8.35 -19.22 -7.50
C ALA A 121 7.95 -17.97 -8.33
N GLY A 122 8.23 -16.75 -7.87
CA GLY A 122 8.03 -15.49 -8.59
C GLY A 122 6.66 -14.83 -8.37
N PHE A 123 5.85 -15.31 -7.43
CA PHE A 123 4.47 -14.83 -7.23
C PHE A 123 4.34 -13.74 -6.16
N GLY A 124 5.43 -13.24 -5.60
CA GLY A 124 5.36 -12.13 -4.65
C GLY A 124 6.57 -11.99 -3.75
N GLU A 125 6.43 -11.19 -2.71
CA GLU A 125 7.42 -10.98 -1.65
C GLU A 125 6.72 -10.83 -0.30
N VAL A 126 7.44 -11.11 0.79
CA VAL A 126 6.97 -10.89 2.16
C VAL A 126 7.59 -9.62 2.69
N GLU A 127 6.79 -8.80 3.37
CA GLU A 127 7.21 -7.57 4.04
C GLU A 127 6.66 -7.54 5.48
N VAL A 128 7.01 -6.51 6.25
CA VAL A 128 6.74 -6.44 7.70
C VAL A 128 5.41 -5.76 7.98
N HIS A 129 4.64 -6.41 8.83
CA HIS A 129 3.39 -5.92 9.40
C HIS A 129 3.41 -6.08 10.92
N LEU A 130 2.75 -5.18 11.65
CA LEU A 130 2.69 -5.26 13.10
C LEU A 130 1.45 -4.54 13.63
N HIS A 131 0.74 -5.21 14.56
CA HIS A 131 -0.25 -4.58 15.42
C HIS A 131 0.38 -4.36 16.80
N HIS A 132 0.36 -3.13 17.29
CA HIS A 132 0.79 -2.82 18.65
C HIS A 132 -0.09 -1.72 19.25
N ASP A 133 -0.22 -1.71 20.58
CA ASP A 133 -1.03 -0.75 21.32
C ASP A 133 -0.39 -0.49 22.69
N GLY A 134 -0.32 0.77 23.10
CA GLY A 134 0.36 1.14 24.33
C GLY A 134 1.85 0.74 24.37
N ASP A 135 2.47 0.67 23.18
CA ASP A 135 3.84 0.20 23.02
C ASP A 135 4.88 1.29 23.37
N THR A 136 6.13 0.89 23.40
CA THR A 136 7.29 1.76 23.62
C THR A 136 8.31 1.61 22.50
N SER A 137 9.07 2.68 22.23
CA SER A 137 10.14 2.66 21.22
C SER A 137 11.15 1.53 21.44
N ALA A 138 11.46 1.20 22.70
CA ALA A 138 12.37 0.11 23.03
C ALA A 138 11.80 -1.28 22.69
N ASN A 139 10.51 -1.50 22.97
CA ASN A 139 9.83 -2.74 22.62
C ASN A 139 9.68 -2.88 21.12
N LEU A 140 9.23 -1.83 20.43
CA LEU A 140 9.08 -1.81 18.98
C LEU A 140 10.41 -2.12 18.27
N ARG A 141 11.51 -1.47 18.66
CA ARG A 141 12.86 -1.75 18.12
C ARG A 141 13.26 -3.21 18.27
N ARG A 142 12.99 -3.81 19.44
CA ARG A 142 13.29 -5.23 19.68
C ARG A 142 12.44 -6.12 18.77
N THR A 143 11.14 -5.90 18.73
CA THR A 143 10.20 -6.67 17.90
C THR A 143 10.57 -6.63 16.42
N LEU A 144 10.82 -5.44 15.89
CA LEU A 144 11.22 -5.27 14.48
C LEU A 144 12.55 -5.99 14.19
N ARG A 145 13.57 -5.78 15.01
CA ARG A 145 14.88 -6.43 14.84
C ARG A 145 14.75 -7.95 14.85
N ASP A 146 14.09 -8.50 15.87
CA ASP A 146 14.00 -9.95 16.07
C ASP A 146 13.18 -10.60 14.94
N PHE A 147 12.13 -9.91 14.47
CA PHE A 147 11.29 -10.41 13.38
C PHE A 147 11.98 -10.31 12.01
N THR A 148 12.58 -9.17 11.69
CA THR A 148 13.29 -8.99 10.40
C THR A 148 14.49 -9.93 10.29
N GLN A 149 15.21 -10.16 11.40
CA GLN A 149 16.29 -11.14 11.46
C GLN A 149 15.74 -12.56 11.18
N THR A 150 14.61 -12.90 11.79
CA THR A 150 13.95 -14.21 11.57
C THR A 150 13.52 -14.38 10.12
N LEU A 151 12.88 -13.36 9.54
CA LEU A 151 12.47 -13.39 8.13
C LEU A 151 13.66 -13.60 7.19
N ALA A 152 14.75 -12.86 7.42
CA ALA A 152 15.91 -12.89 6.56
C ALA A 152 16.75 -14.18 6.71
N ASP A 153 17.07 -14.58 7.96
CA ASP A 153 18.04 -15.64 8.18
C ASP A 153 17.42 -17.05 8.18
N ARG A 154 16.20 -17.17 8.68
CA ARG A 154 15.52 -18.47 8.72
C ARG A 154 14.77 -18.78 7.43
N HIS A 155 14.09 -17.79 6.85
CA HIS A 155 13.17 -17.99 5.72
C HIS A 155 13.74 -17.54 4.38
N GLY A 156 14.89 -16.82 4.39
CA GLY A 156 15.48 -16.25 3.19
C GLY A 156 14.61 -15.18 2.54
N LEU A 157 13.84 -14.48 3.36
CA LEU A 157 12.97 -13.38 2.98
C LEU A 157 13.64 -12.03 3.25
N LEU A 158 13.03 -10.95 2.75
CA LEU A 158 13.50 -9.57 2.76
C LEU A 158 14.73 -9.32 1.88
N ALA A 159 14.79 -8.11 1.35
CA ALA A 159 15.98 -7.59 0.70
C ALA A 159 17.06 -7.25 1.74
N ARG A 160 18.30 -7.07 1.27
CA ARG A 160 19.41 -6.62 2.12
C ARG A 160 19.97 -5.32 1.61
N ASP A 161 20.37 -4.47 2.52
CA ASP A 161 21.12 -3.26 2.22
C ASP A 161 22.47 -3.65 1.59
N PRO A 162 22.79 -3.18 0.39
CA PRO A 162 24.00 -3.61 -0.32
C PRO A 162 25.31 -3.15 0.36
N ALA A 163 25.26 -2.12 1.20
CA ALA A 163 26.43 -1.59 1.88
C ALA A 163 26.69 -2.31 3.21
N THR A 164 25.65 -2.70 3.93
CA THR A 164 25.76 -3.26 5.29
C THR A 164 25.43 -4.75 5.37
N GLY A 165 24.71 -5.30 4.38
CA GLY A 165 24.19 -6.65 4.39
C GLY A 165 23.01 -6.85 5.35
N ALA A 166 22.58 -5.80 6.06
CA ALA A 166 21.45 -5.87 6.99
C ALA A 166 20.12 -6.05 6.25
N PRO A 167 19.14 -6.76 6.83
CA PRO A 167 17.80 -6.84 6.27
C PRO A 167 17.16 -5.44 6.17
N VAL A 168 16.47 -5.20 5.04
CA VAL A 168 15.66 -3.98 4.83
C VAL A 168 14.26 -4.39 4.43
N PHE A 169 13.26 -3.57 4.78
CA PHE A 169 11.86 -3.93 4.62
C PHE A 169 10.96 -2.72 4.36
N ALA A 170 9.80 -2.98 3.76
CA ALA A 170 8.66 -2.09 3.79
C ALA A 170 7.77 -2.39 5.01
N PHE A 171 7.03 -1.40 5.47
CA PHE A 171 6.19 -1.51 6.65
C PHE A 171 4.74 -1.13 6.36
N ILE A 172 3.81 -1.82 7.04
CA ILE A 172 2.42 -1.41 7.22
C ILE A 172 2.06 -1.53 8.69
N HIS A 173 1.57 -0.45 9.29
CA HIS A 173 1.02 -0.46 10.65
C HIS A 173 -0.36 -1.13 10.67
N GLY A 174 -0.50 -2.22 11.40
CA GLY A 174 -1.70 -3.07 11.40
C GLY A 174 -2.97 -2.35 11.84
N ASN A 175 -2.85 -1.51 12.85
CA ASN A 175 -3.96 -0.73 13.38
C ASN A 175 -4.23 0.57 12.59
N TRP A 176 -3.55 0.83 11.47
CA TRP A 176 -3.63 2.08 10.70
C TRP A 176 -3.19 3.32 11.49
N ALA A 177 -2.60 3.16 12.66
CA ALA A 177 -2.31 4.21 13.62
C ALA A 177 -0.82 4.58 13.66
N LEU A 178 -0.14 4.50 12.50
CA LEU A 178 1.28 4.84 12.35
C LEU A 178 1.61 6.14 13.10
N ASP A 179 2.75 6.13 13.80
CA ASP A 179 3.27 7.28 14.54
C ASP A 179 2.22 7.88 15.49
N ASN A 180 1.65 7.02 16.30
CA ASN A 180 0.68 7.35 17.33
C ASN A 180 -0.49 8.23 16.83
N SER A 181 -0.88 8.07 15.55
CA SER A 181 -1.89 8.92 14.89
C SER A 181 -3.33 8.61 15.29
N GLY A 182 -3.54 7.56 16.09
CA GLY A 182 -4.85 7.22 16.64
C GLY A 182 -5.35 8.26 17.66
N PRO A 183 -6.67 8.41 17.84
CA PRO A 183 -7.21 9.25 18.89
C PRO A 183 -6.72 8.77 20.27
N ASP A 184 -6.28 9.70 21.10
CA ASP A 184 -5.83 9.46 22.48
C ASP A 184 -4.61 8.51 22.60
N GLY A 185 -3.80 8.39 21.54
CA GLY A 185 -2.61 7.55 21.52
C GLY A 185 -2.87 6.04 21.55
N ARG A 186 -4.11 5.61 21.35
CA ARG A 186 -4.46 4.19 21.25
C ARG A 186 -4.04 3.59 19.91
N LEU A 187 -3.81 2.29 19.93
CA LEU A 187 -3.48 1.48 18.76
C LEU A 187 -2.05 1.70 18.23
N CYS A 188 -1.17 2.35 19.03
CA CYS A 188 0.26 2.50 18.78
C CYS A 188 1.00 2.74 20.10
N GLY A 189 1.14 4.00 20.57
CA GLY A 189 1.83 4.38 21.80
C GLY A 189 3.24 4.97 21.58
N VAL A 190 3.72 5.00 20.32
CA VAL A 190 5.09 5.38 19.97
C VAL A 190 5.08 6.64 19.09
N ASN A 191 5.56 7.77 19.60
CA ASN A 191 5.63 9.05 18.88
C ASN A 191 6.90 9.20 18.01
N ASP A 192 7.93 8.41 18.26
CA ASP A 192 9.16 8.35 17.47
C ASP A 192 9.18 7.11 16.57
N GLU A 193 8.00 6.68 16.11
CA GLU A 193 7.87 5.42 15.35
C GLU A 193 8.58 5.49 14.00
N LEU A 194 8.57 6.63 13.30
CA LEU A 194 9.25 6.75 12.03
C LEU A 194 10.76 6.61 12.20
N ASP A 195 11.33 7.23 13.24
CA ASP A 195 12.76 7.11 13.57
C ASP A 195 13.11 5.66 13.96
N VAL A 196 12.24 4.98 14.71
CA VAL A 196 12.42 3.57 15.08
C VAL A 196 12.41 2.68 13.82
N LEU A 197 11.47 2.90 12.91
CA LEU A 197 11.36 2.17 11.66
C LEU A 197 12.61 2.36 10.79
N ILE A 198 13.07 3.59 10.60
CA ILE A 198 14.28 3.91 9.84
C ILE A 198 15.51 3.21 10.44
N ALA A 199 15.67 3.31 11.76
CA ALA A 199 16.78 2.69 12.46
C ALA A 199 16.76 1.16 12.41
N ALA A 200 15.59 0.54 12.19
CA ALA A 200 15.41 -0.89 12.01
C ALA A 200 15.63 -1.37 10.56
N GLY A 201 15.87 -0.45 9.61
CA GLY A 201 16.06 -0.78 8.20
C GLY A 201 14.81 -0.66 7.32
N CYS A 202 13.76 0.01 7.83
CA CYS A 202 12.57 0.30 7.03
C CYS A 202 12.89 1.30 5.93
N TYR A 203 12.65 0.94 4.69
CA TYR A 203 12.89 1.82 3.55
C TYR A 203 11.64 2.61 3.12
N ALA A 204 10.44 2.14 3.45
CA ALA A 204 9.19 2.84 3.15
C ALA A 204 8.02 2.33 4.01
N ASP A 205 7.08 3.23 4.28
CA ASP A 205 5.77 2.90 4.85
C ASP A 205 4.68 2.89 3.77
N LEU A 206 3.83 1.87 3.79
CA LEU A 206 2.71 1.68 2.87
C LEU A 206 1.34 1.70 3.59
N THR A 207 1.26 2.17 4.82
CA THR A 207 0.02 2.17 5.62
C THR A 207 -1.12 2.95 4.95
N MET A 208 -0.87 4.15 4.42
CA MET A 208 -1.91 5.04 3.92
C MET A 208 -2.42 4.70 2.50
N PRO A 209 -3.72 4.92 2.18
CA PRO A 209 -4.74 5.63 2.95
C PRO A 209 -5.43 4.75 3.98
N SER A 210 -5.82 5.35 5.11
CA SER A 210 -6.60 4.71 6.17
C SER A 210 -8.08 5.17 6.21
N ALA A 211 -8.50 6.05 5.30
CA ALA A 211 -9.88 6.54 5.26
C ALA A 211 -10.90 5.38 5.20
N PRO A 212 -11.96 5.44 6.03
CA PRO A 212 -12.50 6.58 6.77
C PRO A 212 -12.02 6.69 8.23
N SER A 213 -10.82 6.23 8.58
CA SER A 213 -10.27 6.32 9.93
C SER A 213 -9.87 7.76 10.31
N PRO A 214 -9.89 8.14 11.60
CA PRO A 214 -9.32 9.39 12.08
C PRO A 214 -7.79 9.48 11.93
N THR A 215 -7.13 8.35 11.74
CA THR A 215 -5.68 8.27 11.47
C THR A 215 -5.30 8.79 10.07
N GLN A 216 -6.28 8.97 9.16
CA GLN A 216 -6.04 9.44 7.80
C GLN A 216 -5.26 10.76 7.76
N THR A 217 -4.23 10.79 6.94
CA THR A 217 -3.35 11.96 6.72
C THR A 217 -4.01 13.05 5.88
N ARG A 218 -3.53 14.30 6.05
CA ARG A 218 -3.89 15.43 5.18
C ARG A 218 -3.20 15.36 3.83
N THR A 219 -2.01 14.79 3.74
CA THR A 219 -1.39 14.45 2.47
C THR A 219 -2.08 13.21 1.90
N ILE A 220 -2.50 13.27 0.63
CA ILE A 220 -3.14 12.16 -0.09
C ILE A 220 -2.57 12.03 -1.49
N ASN A 221 -2.69 10.83 -2.05
CA ASN A 221 -2.34 10.56 -3.45
C ASN A 221 -0.91 10.96 -3.79
N GLY A 222 0.04 10.65 -2.94
CA GLY A 222 1.42 11.05 -3.11
C GLY A 222 2.45 10.02 -2.67
N LEU A 223 3.63 10.18 -3.26
CA LEU A 223 4.88 9.66 -2.75
C LEU A 223 5.59 10.84 -2.09
N TYR A 224 5.93 10.73 -0.81
CA TYR A 224 6.54 11.86 -0.08
C TYR A 224 7.41 11.36 1.09
N TYR A 225 8.34 12.19 1.49
CA TYR A 225 9.22 11.97 2.62
C TYR A 225 8.66 12.62 3.88
N ALA A 226 8.48 11.85 4.94
CA ALA A 226 8.08 12.31 6.28
C ALA A 226 9.29 12.30 7.20
N VAL A 227 9.47 13.38 7.97
CA VAL A 227 10.48 13.49 9.03
C VAL A 227 9.76 13.39 10.37
N ASP A 228 10.31 12.61 11.28
CA ASP A 228 9.73 12.42 12.59
C ASP A 228 9.83 13.67 13.49
N ASP A 229 8.88 13.82 14.40
CA ASP A 229 8.90 14.77 15.50
C ASP A 229 8.49 13.99 16.77
N PRO A 230 9.47 13.44 17.51
CA PRO A 230 9.18 12.61 18.69
C PRO A 230 8.36 13.29 19.79
N ALA A 231 8.21 14.61 19.72
CA ALA A 231 7.37 15.37 20.67
C ALA A 231 5.89 15.36 20.30
N ARG A 232 5.53 14.89 19.10
CA ARG A 232 4.15 14.96 18.60
C ARG A 232 3.77 13.73 17.76
N PRO A 233 2.54 13.24 17.88
CA PRO A 233 2.06 12.15 17.03
C PRO A 233 1.82 12.61 15.60
N LYS A 234 1.80 11.64 14.69
CA LYS A 234 1.36 11.80 13.30
C LYS A 234 2.27 12.69 12.45
N SER A 235 3.58 12.58 12.63
CA SER A 235 4.60 13.31 11.88
C SER A 235 4.47 13.11 10.36
N HIS A 236 3.96 11.95 9.94
CA HIS A 236 3.68 11.61 8.54
C HIS A 236 2.42 12.29 7.95
N ASP A 237 1.70 13.11 8.71
CA ASP A 237 0.50 13.82 8.21
C ASP A 237 0.81 14.73 7.01
N ARG A 238 2.04 15.21 6.95
CA ARG A 238 2.59 16.03 5.85
C ARG A 238 4.04 15.66 5.61
N GLY A 239 4.53 15.98 4.41
CA GLY A 239 5.94 15.76 4.09
C GLY A 239 6.36 16.40 2.79
N THR A 240 7.64 16.24 2.43
CA THR A 240 8.24 16.72 1.19
C THR A 240 7.93 15.74 0.07
N PRO A 241 7.20 16.13 -0.97
CA PRO A 241 6.89 15.24 -2.08
C PRO A 241 8.15 14.78 -2.82
N VAL A 242 8.17 13.52 -3.23
CA VAL A 242 9.23 12.97 -4.07
C VAL A 242 9.39 13.81 -5.33
N GLY A 243 10.62 14.17 -5.66
CA GLY A 243 10.96 15.01 -6.81
C GLY A 243 10.65 16.50 -6.65
N ALA A 244 10.25 16.97 -5.46
CA ALA A 244 10.06 18.42 -5.18
C ALA A 244 11.33 19.11 -4.67
N GLY A 245 12.40 18.37 -4.44
CA GLY A 245 13.69 18.81 -3.90
C GLY A 245 14.48 17.64 -3.36
N PRO A 246 15.62 17.87 -2.72
CA PRO A 246 16.41 16.79 -2.12
C PRO A 246 15.64 16.11 -1.00
N ARG A 247 15.88 14.82 -0.81
CA ARG A 247 15.33 14.05 0.31
C ARG A 247 15.77 14.66 1.64
N PRO A 248 14.85 15.00 2.55
CA PRO A 248 15.22 15.47 3.87
C PRO A 248 16.04 14.41 4.65
N PRO A 249 17.07 14.79 5.40
CA PRO A 249 17.78 13.85 6.28
C PRO A 249 16.83 13.20 7.28
N GLY A 250 17.02 11.92 7.57
CA GLY A 250 16.19 11.18 8.52
C GLY A 250 14.74 11.00 8.10
N ALA A 251 14.40 11.13 6.82
CA ALA A 251 13.02 11.00 6.36
C ALA A 251 12.70 9.58 5.90
N LEU A 252 11.51 9.10 6.25
CA LEU A 252 10.92 7.86 5.74
C LEU A 252 10.09 8.13 4.49
N LEU A 253 10.21 7.29 3.47
CA LEU A 253 9.35 7.36 2.30
C LEU A 253 7.95 6.83 2.61
N MET A 254 6.94 7.65 2.34
CA MET A 254 5.53 7.30 2.45
C MET A 254 4.98 6.98 1.06
N VAL A 255 4.49 5.77 0.85
CA VAL A 255 3.87 5.31 -0.41
C VAL A 255 2.37 5.17 -0.23
N GLN A 256 1.62 6.14 -0.72
CA GLN A 256 0.17 6.13 -0.56
C GLN A 256 -0.54 5.44 -1.72
N GLY A 257 -1.63 4.76 -1.39
CA GLY A 257 -2.62 4.32 -2.37
C GLY A 257 -3.56 5.45 -2.81
N PRO A 258 -4.45 5.17 -3.79
CA PRO A 258 -5.41 6.14 -4.26
C PRO A 258 -6.47 6.46 -3.19
N LEU A 259 -6.77 7.75 -3.01
CA LEU A 259 -7.90 8.23 -2.20
C LEU A 259 -8.65 9.29 -2.98
N THR A 260 -9.88 8.98 -3.41
CA THR A 260 -10.66 9.86 -4.28
C THR A 260 -12.16 9.65 -4.08
N LEU A 261 -12.97 10.56 -4.61
CA LEU A 261 -14.42 10.37 -4.71
C LEU A 261 -14.74 9.67 -6.04
N ASP A 262 -15.28 8.48 -5.95
CA ASP A 262 -15.85 7.77 -7.09
C ASP A 262 -17.30 8.22 -7.29
N TRP A 263 -17.48 9.24 -8.11
CA TRP A 263 -18.78 9.83 -8.40
C TRP A 263 -19.73 8.87 -9.14
N ARG A 264 -19.15 7.93 -9.92
CA ARG A 264 -19.93 6.93 -10.66
C ARG A 264 -20.61 5.94 -9.72
N HIS A 265 -19.88 5.49 -8.68
CA HIS A 265 -20.38 4.53 -7.72
C HIS A 265 -20.79 5.17 -6.38
N ARG A 266 -20.78 6.52 -6.28
CA ARG A 266 -21.18 7.31 -5.11
C ARG A 266 -20.50 6.88 -3.82
N ARG A 267 -19.19 6.63 -3.88
CA ARG A 267 -18.41 6.16 -2.74
C ARG A 267 -17.04 6.85 -2.65
N VAL A 268 -16.41 6.69 -1.50
CA VAL A 268 -14.98 6.94 -1.36
C VAL A 268 -14.24 5.73 -1.94
N GLU A 269 -13.31 5.99 -2.86
CA GLU A 269 -12.40 5.00 -3.40
C GLU A 269 -11.03 5.18 -2.73
N ASN A 270 -10.63 4.18 -1.95
CA ASN A 270 -9.40 4.18 -1.16
C ASN A 270 -8.42 3.06 -1.53
N GLY A 271 -8.65 2.39 -2.65
CA GLY A 271 -7.79 1.29 -3.10
C GLY A 271 -8.01 -0.04 -2.36
N CYS A 272 -9.05 -0.15 -1.53
CA CYS A 272 -9.36 -1.40 -0.82
C CYS A 272 -9.85 -2.48 -1.79
N LEU A 273 -9.30 -3.69 -1.69
CA LEU A 273 -9.74 -4.90 -2.40
C LEU A 273 -10.22 -5.94 -1.39
N GLN A 274 -11.52 -6.12 -1.30
CA GLN A 274 -12.17 -7.07 -0.38
C GLN A 274 -13.41 -7.67 -1.04
N ALA A 275 -14.03 -8.64 -0.42
CA ALA A 275 -15.28 -9.24 -0.90
C ALA A 275 -16.39 -8.20 -1.11
N SER A 276 -16.46 -7.18 -0.23
CA SER A 276 -17.39 -6.04 -0.36
C SER A 276 -16.99 -5.01 -1.42
N GLN A 277 -15.73 -5.02 -1.84
CA GLN A 277 -15.14 -4.12 -2.83
C GLN A 277 -14.19 -4.90 -3.75
N PRO A 278 -14.70 -5.80 -4.58
CA PRO A 278 -13.88 -6.70 -5.39
C PRO A 278 -13.02 -5.94 -6.41
N PRO A 279 -11.92 -6.54 -6.88
CA PRO A 279 -11.15 -6.00 -7.98
C PRO A 279 -12.04 -5.94 -9.23
N ARG A 280 -12.12 -4.74 -9.83
CA ARG A 280 -12.93 -4.49 -11.03
C ARG A 280 -12.25 -3.47 -11.91
N ILE A 281 -12.26 -3.68 -13.22
CA ILE A 281 -11.58 -2.80 -14.18
C ILE A 281 -12.19 -1.39 -14.23
N ASP A 282 -13.47 -1.22 -13.93
CA ASP A 282 -14.14 0.07 -13.92
C ASP A 282 -13.65 0.99 -12.77
N ARG A 283 -12.99 0.44 -11.74
CA ARG A 283 -12.32 1.20 -10.67
C ARG A 283 -10.99 1.81 -11.11
N LEU A 284 -10.36 1.24 -12.16
CA LEU A 284 -9.04 1.66 -12.62
C LEU A 284 -9.00 3.14 -13.00
N ALA A 285 -10.07 3.67 -13.61
CA ALA A 285 -10.16 5.08 -13.95
C ALA A 285 -10.05 6.01 -12.72
N ALA A 286 -10.65 5.62 -11.59
CA ALA A 286 -10.54 6.35 -10.33
C ALA A 286 -9.13 6.26 -9.73
N TRP A 287 -8.48 5.10 -9.79
CA TRP A 287 -7.12 4.91 -9.31
C TRP A 287 -6.10 5.73 -10.12
N LEU A 288 -6.17 5.67 -11.45
CA LEU A 288 -5.33 6.50 -12.32
C LEU A 288 -5.61 7.99 -12.12
N ALA A 289 -6.90 8.31 -11.88
CA ALA A 289 -7.32 9.67 -11.60
C ALA A 289 -6.80 10.20 -10.25
N ALA A 290 -6.42 9.39 -9.29
CA ALA A 290 -5.74 9.82 -8.07
C ALA A 290 -4.37 10.47 -8.39
N GLY A 291 -3.69 10.04 -9.47
CA GLY A 291 -2.51 10.70 -10.00
C GLY A 291 -1.27 10.54 -9.12
N VAL A 292 -1.14 9.40 -8.45
CA VAL A 292 0.09 9.10 -7.69
C VAL A 292 1.24 8.89 -8.67
N GLY A 293 2.31 9.64 -8.53
CA GLY A 293 3.45 9.59 -9.44
C GLY A 293 4.56 10.57 -9.07
N VAL A 294 5.65 10.52 -9.83
CA VAL A 294 6.81 11.40 -9.71
C VAL A 294 6.88 12.30 -10.93
N PRO A 295 7.13 13.62 -10.78
CA PRO A 295 7.10 14.57 -11.90
C PRO A 295 8.08 14.26 -13.03
N SER A 296 9.24 13.68 -12.74
CA SER A 296 10.28 13.29 -13.71
C SER A 296 9.87 12.14 -14.63
N ARG A 297 8.90 11.30 -14.20
CA ARG A 297 8.30 10.21 -14.97
C ARG A 297 6.79 10.34 -14.97
N PRO A 298 6.25 11.32 -15.71
CA PRO A 298 4.82 11.60 -15.74
C PRO A 298 3.99 10.50 -16.40
N ASP A 299 4.61 9.58 -17.13
CA ASP A 299 4.04 8.36 -17.68
C ASP A 299 3.83 7.27 -16.61
N TRP A 300 4.62 7.22 -15.54
CA TRP A 300 4.53 6.24 -14.48
C TRP A 300 3.41 6.56 -13.50
N ARG A 301 2.45 5.65 -13.36
CA ARG A 301 1.31 5.75 -12.44
C ARG A 301 1.41 4.68 -11.37
N PHE A 302 1.69 5.10 -10.15
CA PHE A 302 1.80 4.21 -9.00
C PHE A 302 0.42 3.95 -8.41
N VAL A 303 -0.02 2.71 -8.44
CA VAL A 303 -1.30 2.28 -7.89
C VAL A 303 -1.05 1.20 -6.84
N LYS A 304 -0.92 1.61 -5.58
CA LYS A 304 -0.86 0.73 -4.44
C LYS A 304 -2.29 0.46 -3.96
N LEU A 305 -2.74 -0.78 -4.07
CA LEU A 305 -4.01 -1.25 -3.54
C LEU A 305 -3.76 -2.03 -2.25
N HIS A 306 -4.75 -2.09 -1.35
CA HIS A 306 -4.61 -2.84 -0.11
C HIS A 306 -5.75 -3.83 0.10
N THR A 307 -5.49 -4.87 0.88
CA THR A 307 -6.44 -5.93 1.19
C THR A 307 -6.14 -6.58 2.53
N HIS A 308 -7.03 -7.48 2.98
CA HIS A 308 -6.83 -8.48 4.05
C HIS A 308 -7.12 -9.85 3.42
N GLY A 309 -6.22 -10.27 2.54
CA GLY A 309 -6.46 -11.38 1.60
C GLY A 309 -6.54 -12.75 2.25
N ALA A 310 -5.97 -12.94 3.43
CA ALA A 310 -5.90 -14.24 4.08
C ALA A 310 -7.28 -14.86 4.36
N THR A 311 -8.32 -14.04 4.63
CA THR A 311 -9.67 -14.55 4.92
C THR A 311 -10.34 -15.15 3.69
N GLU A 312 -11.20 -16.14 3.90
CA GLU A 312 -11.83 -16.95 2.83
C GLU A 312 -12.58 -16.10 1.81
N ALA A 313 -13.39 -15.14 2.30
CA ALA A 313 -14.19 -14.28 1.43
C ALA A 313 -13.33 -13.34 0.58
N ASN A 314 -12.28 -12.78 1.17
CA ASN A 314 -11.36 -11.87 0.45
C ASN A 314 -10.47 -12.67 -0.52
N ARG A 315 -9.97 -13.85 -0.12
CA ARG A 315 -9.25 -14.75 -1.03
C ARG A 315 -10.11 -15.12 -2.23
N ALA A 316 -11.37 -15.49 -2.02
CA ALA A 316 -12.29 -15.80 -3.10
C ALA A 316 -12.54 -14.60 -4.04
N SER A 317 -12.50 -13.37 -3.51
CA SER A 317 -12.61 -12.14 -4.29
C SER A 317 -11.34 -11.87 -5.11
N LEU A 318 -10.16 -12.11 -4.53
CA LEU A 318 -8.87 -11.80 -5.15
C LEU A 318 -8.42 -12.86 -6.16
N LEU A 319 -8.57 -14.14 -5.82
CA LEU A 319 -8.09 -15.26 -6.62
C LEU A 319 -9.21 -15.91 -7.45
N GLY A 320 -10.46 -15.77 -7.02
CA GLY A 320 -11.62 -16.35 -7.71
C GLY A 320 -12.08 -15.53 -8.92
N PRO A 321 -13.34 -15.74 -9.37
CA PRO A 321 -13.84 -15.13 -10.60
C PRO A 321 -13.67 -13.60 -10.70
N PRO A 322 -13.86 -12.78 -9.64
CA PRO A 322 -13.65 -11.34 -9.74
C PRO A 322 -12.19 -10.97 -10.03
N GLY A 323 -11.22 -11.60 -9.33
CA GLY A 323 -9.80 -11.38 -9.56
C GLY A 323 -9.36 -11.82 -10.95
N VAL A 324 -9.75 -13.01 -11.37
CA VAL A 324 -9.48 -13.54 -12.74
C VAL A 324 -10.04 -12.60 -13.81
N ALA A 325 -11.27 -12.10 -13.63
CA ALA A 325 -11.86 -11.15 -14.57
C ALA A 325 -11.10 -9.82 -14.62
N PHE A 326 -10.63 -9.35 -13.48
CA PHE A 326 -9.83 -8.12 -13.39
C PHE A 326 -8.50 -8.25 -14.15
N HIS A 327 -7.74 -9.32 -13.93
CA HIS A 327 -6.47 -9.55 -14.61
C HIS A 327 -6.66 -9.73 -16.12
N ARG A 328 -7.70 -10.42 -16.53
CA ARG A 328 -8.08 -10.55 -17.95
C ARG A 328 -8.36 -9.19 -18.59
N ALA A 329 -9.17 -8.35 -17.92
CA ALA A 329 -9.52 -7.04 -18.42
C ALA A 329 -8.33 -6.06 -18.49
N LEU A 330 -7.33 -6.19 -17.60
CA LEU A 330 -6.06 -5.46 -17.73
C LEU A 330 -5.30 -5.86 -18.97
N ALA A 331 -5.17 -7.16 -19.23
CA ALA A 331 -4.49 -7.67 -20.43
C ALA A 331 -5.22 -7.27 -21.72
N GLU A 332 -6.55 -7.37 -21.75
CA GLU A 332 -7.38 -6.92 -22.87
C GLU A 332 -7.22 -5.42 -23.15
N ARG A 333 -7.17 -4.59 -22.08
CA ARG A 333 -6.95 -3.17 -22.23
C ARG A 333 -5.57 -2.86 -22.81
N ALA A 334 -4.51 -3.50 -22.32
CA ALA A 334 -3.17 -3.32 -22.84
C ALA A 334 -3.04 -3.77 -24.30
N ALA A 335 -3.74 -4.83 -24.69
CA ALA A 335 -3.79 -5.29 -26.08
C ALA A 335 -4.55 -4.31 -27.00
N ALA A 336 -5.58 -3.63 -26.49
CA ALA A 336 -6.42 -2.71 -27.25
C ALA A 336 -5.87 -1.27 -27.32
N ASP A 337 -5.01 -0.87 -26.41
CA ASP A 337 -4.48 0.51 -26.30
C ASP A 337 -2.95 0.49 -26.21
N PRO A 338 -2.23 0.77 -27.31
CA PRO A 338 -0.76 0.82 -27.33
C PRO A 338 -0.16 1.87 -26.40
N GLY A 339 -0.96 2.87 -26.00
CA GLY A 339 -0.55 3.89 -25.02
C GLY A 339 -0.72 3.45 -23.56
N PHE A 340 -1.23 2.24 -23.29
CA PHE A 340 -1.42 1.70 -21.96
C PHE A 340 -0.60 0.43 -21.76
N ARG A 341 0.33 0.46 -20.81
CA ARG A 341 1.07 -0.69 -20.32
C ARG A 341 0.81 -0.87 -18.82
N PHE A 342 0.96 -2.06 -18.31
CA PHE A 342 0.81 -2.33 -16.88
C PHE A 342 1.86 -3.32 -16.38
N HIS A 343 2.26 -3.18 -15.13
CA HIS A 343 3.34 -3.91 -14.51
C HIS A 343 2.89 -4.38 -13.13
N TYR A 344 2.91 -5.68 -12.90
CA TYR A 344 2.75 -6.23 -11.56
C TYR A 344 4.05 -6.06 -10.78
N VAL A 345 3.98 -5.38 -9.65
CA VAL A 345 5.15 -5.13 -8.82
C VAL A 345 4.87 -5.48 -7.36
N THR A 346 5.93 -5.84 -6.63
CA THR A 346 5.91 -5.94 -5.17
C THR A 346 6.07 -4.55 -4.55
N ALA A 347 5.92 -4.44 -3.22
CA ALA A 347 6.15 -3.18 -2.50
C ALA A 347 7.60 -2.71 -2.67
N ARG A 348 8.57 -3.62 -2.55
CA ARG A 348 9.98 -3.31 -2.77
C ARG A 348 10.25 -2.79 -4.18
N GLU A 349 9.73 -3.46 -5.20
CA GLU A 349 9.86 -3.02 -6.58
C GLU A 349 9.19 -1.65 -6.80
N MET A 350 8.02 -1.42 -6.23
CA MET A 350 7.33 -0.12 -6.32
C MET A 350 8.18 1.01 -5.72
N VAL A 351 8.83 0.77 -4.59
CA VAL A 351 9.73 1.73 -3.95
C VAL A 351 10.99 1.96 -4.77
N ASN A 352 11.60 0.90 -5.31
CA ASN A 352 12.73 1.02 -6.25
C ASN A 352 12.36 1.89 -7.47
N LEU A 353 11.19 1.68 -8.04
CA LEU A 353 10.69 2.47 -9.16
C LEU A 353 10.43 3.93 -8.79
N ALA A 354 9.97 4.20 -7.56
CA ALA A 354 9.80 5.58 -7.08
C ALA A 354 11.16 6.30 -6.99
N HIS A 355 12.19 5.65 -6.47
CA HIS A 355 13.56 6.19 -6.41
C HIS A 355 14.20 6.33 -7.80
N ALA A 356 14.00 5.36 -8.68
CA ALA A 356 14.46 5.46 -10.07
C ALA A 356 13.81 6.65 -10.79
N ALA A 357 12.51 6.82 -10.63
CA ALA A 357 11.80 7.98 -11.16
C ALA A 357 12.33 9.29 -10.57
N GLU A 358 12.54 9.35 -9.24
CA GLU A 358 13.10 10.54 -8.57
C GLU A 358 14.49 10.92 -9.13
N ALA A 359 15.32 9.92 -9.40
CA ALA A 359 16.65 10.10 -10.00
C ALA A 359 16.62 10.42 -11.51
N GLY A 360 15.43 10.52 -12.13
CA GLY A 360 15.30 10.81 -13.55
C GLY A 360 15.65 9.62 -14.47
N TRP A 361 15.38 8.40 -14.01
CA TRP A 361 15.61 7.18 -14.78
C TRP A 361 14.97 7.20 -16.17
N GLY A 362 15.75 7.04 -17.21
CA GLY A 362 15.31 7.08 -18.60
C GLY A 362 14.93 5.72 -19.21
N GLY A 363 15.17 4.62 -18.49
CA GLY A 363 14.90 3.27 -18.96
C GLY A 363 13.46 2.80 -18.71
N THR A 364 13.23 1.49 -18.90
CA THR A 364 11.93 0.85 -18.72
C THR A 364 11.64 0.57 -17.24
N VAL A 365 10.37 0.24 -16.95
CA VAL A 365 9.94 -0.23 -15.62
C VAL A 365 10.69 -1.50 -15.24
N ASP A 366 10.79 -2.47 -16.15
CA ASP A 366 11.43 -3.76 -15.88
C ASP A 366 12.91 -3.61 -15.44
N GLN A 367 13.64 -2.71 -16.07
CA GLN A 367 15.06 -2.45 -15.76
C GLN A 367 15.29 -1.77 -14.40
N ALA A 368 14.29 -1.14 -13.82
CA ALA A 368 14.40 -0.38 -12.58
C ALA A 368 13.78 -1.08 -11.35
N ARG A 369 13.27 -2.30 -11.51
CA ARG A 369 12.63 -3.04 -10.40
C ARG A 369 13.58 -3.30 -9.22
N ASP A 370 14.86 -3.43 -9.48
CA ASP A 370 15.93 -3.69 -8.52
C ASP A 370 16.92 -2.50 -8.44
N TYR A 371 16.39 -1.25 -8.50
CA TYR A 371 17.21 -0.03 -8.60
C TYR A 371 18.11 0.22 -7.39
N LEU A 372 17.62 0.00 -6.17
CA LEU A 372 18.37 0.16 -4.92
C LEU A 372 18.50 -1.14 -4.14
N TRP A 373 17.40 -1.86 -3.97
CA TRP A 373 17.34 -3.06 -3.17
C TRP A 373 16.93 -4.25 -4.02
N THR A 374 17.71 -5.30 -3.91
CA THR A 374 17.46 -6.58 -4.60
C THR A 374 17.12 -7.63 -3.57
N TRP A 375 16.11 -8.43 -3.86
CA TRP A 375 15.87 -9.67 -3.12
C TRP A 375 16.42 -10.83 -3.95
N GLU A 376 17.56 -11.36 -3.52
CA GLU A 376 18.18 -12.52 -4.15
C GLU A 376 17.51 -13.79 -3.63
N THR A 377 16.80 -14.48 -4.50
CA THR A 377 16.39 -15.84 -4.23
C THR A 377 17.64 -16.73 -4.28
N SER A 378 18.12 -17.17 -3.11
CA SER A 378 19.17 -18.21 -3.07
C SER A 378 18.69 -19.39 -3.91
N ALA A 379 19.45 -19.69 -4.97
CA ALA A 379 19.18 -20.78 -5.89
C ALA A 379 19.27 -22.14 -5.19
#